data_8e1d5184c51f0e012c0536cb04e4a362
#
_entry.id   8e1d5184c51f0e012c0536cb04e4a362
#
_cell.length_a   1.000
_cell.length_b   1.000
_cell.length_c   1.000
_cell.angle_alpha   90.00
_cell.angle_beta   90.00
_cell.angle_gamma   90.00
#
_symmetry.space_group_name_H-M   'P 1'
#
loop_
_entity.id
_entity.type
_entity.pdbx_description
1 polymer ?
#
loop_
_entity_poly.entity_id
_entity_poly.type
_entity_poly.pdbx_seq_one_letter_code
_entity_poly.pdbx_strand_id
1 'polypeptide(L)'
;LMGNVQSGKTSHMFGLIAAAADQGFNIFVLLTTDNTLLQEQTFKRALADLDTFCVCGENDYIRFQANALRKPVLLVLKKNVHVLQQWKNNFSSTNFCAGNPLFIVDDEADAASPNTKVNQKDVSAINRTLNAIKKTSSSSIYLQVTGTPQSLLLQTKIAGWKPQFIYYFA
;
A
#
# COMPACT_ATOMS: atom_id res chain seq x y z
N LEU A 1 3.63 -4.30 10.84
CA LEU A 1 3.34 -3.35 11.91
C LEU A 1 2.01 -3.72 12.57
N MET A 2 2.01 -3.94 13.85
CA MET A 2 0.83 -4.34 14.63
C MET A 2 0.61 -3.34 15.76
N GLY A 3 -0.64 -2.99 16.06
CA GLY A 3 -0.98 -2.09 17.16
C GLY A 3 -2.47 -2.13 17.45
N ASN A 4 -2.85 -1.68 18.64
CA ASN A 4 -4.26 -1.64 19.06
C ASN A 4 -5.11 -0.74 18.16
N VAL A 5 -6.42 -0.97 18.14
CA VAL A 5 -7.36 -0.08 17.48
C VAL A 5 -7.23 1.33 18.10
N GLN A 6 -7.15 2.37 17.25
CA GLN A 6 -6.95 3.78 17.65
C GLN A 6 -5.58 4.11 18.28
N SER A 7 -4.55 3.28 18.08
CA SER A 7 -3.20 3.49 18.61
C SER A 7 -2.33 4.46 17.79
N GLY A 8 -2.89 5.29 16.92
CA GLY A 8 -2.11 6.20 16.07
C GLY A 8 -1.42 5.54 14.88
N LYS A 9 -1.84 4.35 14.44
CA LYS A 9 -1.24 3.59 13.32
C LYS A 9 -0.98 4.43 12.07
N THR A 10 -1.93 5.30 11.70
CA THR A 10 -1.80 6.15 10.50
C THR A 10 -0.61 7.11 10.61
N SER A 11 -0.41 7.74 11.77
CA SER A 11 0.73 8.64 11.99
C SER A 11 2.06 7.88 11.94
N HIS A 12 2.10 6.66 12.49
CA HIS A 12 3.28 5.78 12.40
C HIS A 12 3.56 5.36 10.95
N MET A 13 2.52 5.03 10.16
CA MET A 13 2.68 4.73 8.74
C MET A 13 3.28 5.90 7.98
N PHE A 14 2.78 7.12 8.20
CA PHE A 14 3.32 8.32 7.54
C PHE A 14 4.75 8.62 7.99
N GLY A 15 5.07 8.43 9.27
CA GLY A 15 6.44 8.51 9.76
C GLY A 15 7.40 7.52 9.08
N LEU A 16 6.96 6.27 8.90
CA LEU A 16 7.74 5.26 8.17
C LEU A 16 7.89 5.58 6.68
N ILE A 17 6.85 6.10 6.04
CA ILE A 17 6.88 6.56 4.65
C ILE A 17 7.88 7.72 4.50
N ALA A 18 7.84 8.72 5.38
CA ALA A 18 8.78 9.84 5.38
C ALA A 18 10.22 9.37 5.60
N ALA A 19 10.46 8.52 6.61
CA ALA A 19 11.78 7.96 6.86
C ALA A 19 12.32 7.12 5.70
N ALA A 20 11.45 6.39 4.99
CA ALA A 20 11.85 5.64 3.79
C ALA A 20 12.19 6.59 2.62
N ALA A 21 11.48 7.72 2.48
CA ALA A 21 11.82 8.74 1.49
C ALA A 21 13.21 9.34 1.75
N ASP A 22 13.57 9.58 3.00
CA ASP A 22 14.91 10.02 3.39
C ASP A 22 16.01 8.99 3.05
N GLN A 23 15.64 7.71 2.92
CA GLN A 23 16.53 6.63 2.47
C GLN A 23 16.52 6.41 0.94
N GLY A 24 15.88 7.30 0.18
CA GLY A 24 15.91 7.29 -1.27
C GLY A 24 14.74 6.54 -1.95
N PHE A 25 13.72 6.12 -1.21
CA PHE A 25 12.48 5.66 -1.84
C PHE A 25 11.72 6.84 -2.43
N ASN A 26 11.27 6.73 -3.67
CA ASN A 26 10.55 7.78 -4.38
C ASN A 26 9.11 7.42 -4.72
N ILE A 27 8.76 6.14 -4.72
CA ILE A 27 7.42 5.67 -5.10
C ILE A 27 6.83 4.86 -3.96
N PHE A 28 5.71 5.35 -3.44
CA PHE A 28 4.97 4.77 -2.34
C PHE A 28 3.54 4.46 -2.75
N VAL A 29 3.03 3.32 -2.32
CA VAL A 29 1.64 2.91 -2.50
C VAL A 29 1.04 2.61 -1.13
N LEU A 30 0.05 3.37 -0.72
CA LEU A 30 -0.74 3.11 0.48
C LEU A 30 -2.08 2.52 0.06
N LEU A 31 -2.30 1.27 0.45
CA LEU A 31 -3.53 0.55 0.20
C LEU A 31 -4.47 0.74 1.38
N THR A 32 -5.66 1.26 1.11
CA THR A 32 -6.76 1.34 2.07
C THR A 32 -7.78 0.23 1.78
N THR A 33 -8.73 0.02 2.68
CA THR A 33 -9.88 -0.84 2.40
C THR A 33 -10.65 -0.37 1.16
N ASP A 34 -11.51 -1.22 0.59
CA ASP A 34 -12.39 -0.85 -0.53
C ASP A 34 -13.59 0.01 -0.05
N ASN A 35 -13.29 1.04 0.73
CA ASN A 35 -14.26 2.01 1.25
C ASN A 35 -13.83 3.43 0.85
N THR A 36 -14.66 4.10 0.07
CA THR A 36 -14.37 5.43 -0.48
C THR A 36 -14.17 6.48 0.62
N LEU A 37 -14.98 6.46 1.69
CA LEU A 37 -14.85 7.43 2.77
C LEU A 37 -13.53 7.28 3.52
N LEU A 38 -13.11 6.06 3.81
CA LEU A 38 -11.83 5.79 4.47
C LEU A 38 -10.65 6.16 3.58
N GLN A 39 -10.74 5.87 2.29
CA GLN A 39 -9.71 6.27 1.32
C GLN A 39 -9.59 7.80 1.25
N GLU A 40 -10.71 8.53 1.16
CA GLU A 40 -10.71 9.99 1.15
C GLU A 40 -10.16 10.60 2.44
N GLN A 41 -10.51 10.03 3.60
CA GLN A 41 -9.96 10.48 4.89
C GLN A 41 -8.44 10.28 4.94
N THR A 42 -7.96 9.11 4.53
CA THR A 42 -6.53 8.81 4.48
C THR A 42 -5.81 9.72 3.49
N PHE A 43 -6.41 9.98 2.32
CA PHE A 43 -5.87 10.89 1.33
C PHE A 43 -5.74 12.33 1.86
N LYS A 44 -6.79 12.87 2.51
CA LYS A 44 -6.74 14.21 3.13
C LYS A 44 -5.70 14.30 4.24
N ARG A 45 -5.56 13.28 5.06
CA ARG A 45 -4.53 13.23 6.10
C ARG A 45 -3.12 13.18 5.48
N ALA A 46 -2.91 12.37 4.44
CA ALA A 46 -1.64 12.33 3.74
C ALA A 46 -1.26 13.69 3.14
N LEU A 47 -2.22 14.44 2.59
CA LEU A 47 -2.00 15.79 2.10
C LEU A 47 -1.60 16.78 3.20
N ALA A 48 -2.12 16.61 4.41
CA ALA A 48 -1.82 17.47 5.56
C ALA A 48 -0.49 17.13 6.23
N ASP A 49 -0.15 15.84 6.34
CA ASP A 49 0.97 15.37 7.14
C ASP A 49 2.27 15.17 6.32
N LEU A 50 2.17 15.08 4.96
CA LEU A 50 3.29 14.80 4.05
C LEU A 50 3.43 15.93 3.00
N ASP A 51 3.75 17.13 3.45
CA ASP A 51 3.81 18.36 2.64
C ASP A 51 4.88 18.30 1.52
N THR A 52 5.96 17.56 1.73
CA THR A 52 7.03 17.36 0.73
C THR A 52 6.68 16.35 -0.35
N PHE A 53 5.61 15.58 -0.15
CA PHE A 53 5.18 14.53 -1.10
C PHE A 53 4.22 15.05 -2.17
N CYS A 54 4.25 14.42 -3.34
CA CYS A 54 3.14 14.50 -4.27
C CYS A 54 2.13 13.40 -3.92
N VAL A 55 1.08 13.76 -3.20
CA VAL A 55 0.02 12.79 -2.89
C VAL A 55 -0.93 12.69 -4.07
N CYS A 56 -1.16 11.47 -4.56
CA CYS A 56 -1.99 11.13 -5.70
C CYS A 56 -3.09 10.14 -5.30
N GLY A 57 -4.28 10.32 -5.85
CA GLY A 57 -5.40 9.37 -5.74
C GLY A 57 -5.46 8.40 -6.91
N GLU A 58 -6.56 7.67 -7.01
CA GLU A 58 -6.74 6.57 -7.96
C GLU A 58 -6.67 7.01 -9.44
N ASN A 59 -7.10 8.23 -9.76
CA ASN A 59 -7.19 8.74 -11.13
C ASN A 59 -6.08 9.74 -11.50
N ASP A 60 -5.12 9.98 -10.61
CA ASP A 60 -4.11 11.03 -10.75
C ASP A 60 -2.89 10.59 -11.60
N TYR A 61 -3.09 9.84 -12.69
CA TYR A 61 -2.01 9.33 -13.55
C TYR A 61 -1.09 10.40 -14.08
N ILE A 62 -1.67 11.50 -14.58
CA ILE A 62 -0.90 12.62 -15.15
C ILE A 62 -0.08 13.28 -14.05
N ARG A 63 -0.68 13.51 -12.88
CA ARG A 63 0.01 14.09 -11.73
C ARG A 63 1.14 13.19 -11.25
N PHE A 64 0.91 11.88 -11.19
CA PHE A 64 1.95 10.90 -10.89
C PHE A 64 3.10 10.99 -11.89
N GLN A 65 2.84 10.91 -13.19
CA GLN A 65 3.85 10.92 -14.22
C GLN A 65 4.68 12.22 -14.21
N ALA A 66 4.05 13.36 -13.96
CA ALA A 66 4.73 14.66 -13.91
C ALA A 66 5.67 14.78 -12.68
N ASN A 67 5.44 14.05 -11.61
CA ASN A 67 6.18 14.19 -10.35
C ASN A 67 7.04 12.97 -10.00
N ALA A 68 6.78 11.79 -10.55
CA ALA A 68 7.55 10.60 -10.29
C ALA A 68 9.04 10.85 -10.56
N LEU A 69 9.89 10.40 -9.63
CA LEU A 69 11.35 10.57 -9.64
C LEU A 69 11.86 12.03 -9.47
N ARG A 70 10.98 13.01 -9.39
CA ARG A 70 11.35 14.42 -9.10
C ARG A 70 11.23 14.73 -7.61
N LYS A 71 10.25 14.13 -6.98
CA LYS A 71 10.02 14.16 -5.53
C LYS A 71 9.30 12.88 -5.10
N PRO A 72 9.26 12.56 -3.81
CA PRO A 72 8.52 11.40 -3.33
C PRO A 72 7.04 11.50 -3.72
N VAL A 73 6.50 10.42 -4.28
CA VAL A 73 5.07 10.33 -4.66
C VAL A 73 4.40 9.25 -3.81
N LEU A 74 3.30 9.61 -3.16
CA LEU A 74 2.43 8.69 -2.44
C LEU A 74 1.12 8.49 -3.19
N LEU A 75 0.86 7.27 -3.60
CA LEU A 75 -0.42 6.84 -4.17
C LEU A 75 -1.31 6.30 -3.06
N VAL A 76 -2.48 6.89 -2.84
CA VAL A 76 -3.49 6.41 -1.88
C VAL A 76 -4.59 5.71 -2.65
N LEU A 77 -4.59 4.37 -2.63
CA LEU A 77 -5.42 3.53 -3.49
C LEU A 77 -6.32 2.61 -2.66
N LYS A 78 -7.55 2.38 -3.13
CA LYS A 78 -8.39 1.32 -2.56
C LYS A 78 -7.82 -0.06 -2.93
N LYS A 79 -7.94 -1.00 -2.02
CA LYS A 79 -7.60 -2.41 -2.23
C LYS A 79 -8.69 -3.10 -3.07
N ASN A 80 -8.80 -2.66 -4.32
CA ASN A 80 -9.76 -3.10 -5.32
C ASN A 80 -9.03 -3.59 -6.56
N VAL A 81 -9.48 -4.72 -7.14
CA VAL A 81 -8.81 -5.36 -8.28
C VAL A 81 -8.71 -4.43 -9.49
N HIS A 82 -9.77 -3.67 -9.79
CA HIS A 82 -9.79 -2.76 -10.94
C HIS A 82 -8.80 -1.62 -10.78
N VAL A 83 -8.79 -0.96 -9.62
CA VAL A 83 -7.84 0.12 -9.30
C VAL A 83 -6.39 -0.38 -9.38
N LEU A 84 -6.12 -1.52 -8.75
CA LEU A 84 -4.77 -2.11 -8.75
C LEU A 84 -4.33 -2.53 -10.15
N GLN A 85 -5.23 -3.07 -10.98
CA GLN A 85 -4.93 -3.45 -12.36
C GLN A 85 -4.60 -2.22 -13.23
N GLN A 86 -5.32 -1.12 -13.06
CA GLN A 86 -5.03 0.15 -13.75
C GLN A 86 -3.65 0.68 -13.39
N TRP A 87 -3.31 0.70 -12.09
CA TRP A 87 -1.99 1.16 -11.64
C TRP A 87 -0.87 0.20 -12.03
N LYS A 88 -1.11 -1.12 -11.99
CA LYS A 88 -0.16 -2.11 -12.55
C LYS A 88 0.15 -1.81 -14.03
N ASN A 89 -0.87 -1.53 -14.83
CA ASN A 89 -0.69 -1.17 -16.24
C ASN A 89 0.09 0.14 -16.42
N ASN A 90 -0.21 1.15 -15.59
CA ASN A 90 0.50 2.43 -15.59
C ASN A 90 1.99 2.24 -15.27
N PHE A 91 2.33 1.52 -14.20
CA PHE A 91 3.72 1.23 -13.85
C PHE A 91 4.45 0.45 -14.95
N SER A 92 3.78 -0.51 -15.58
CA SER A 92 4.38 -1.30 -16.65
C SER A 92 4.61 -0.48 -17.93
N SER A 93 3.73 0.49 -18.24
CA SER A 93 3.84 1.31 -19.45
C SER A 93 4.84 2.46 -19.33
N THR A 94 5.04 2.98 -18.11
CA THR A 94 5.89 4.15 -17.87
C THR A 94 7.32 3.81 -17.46
N ASN A 95 7.58 2.59 -17.03
CA ASN A 95 8.85 2.13 -16.46
C ASN A 95 9.37 2.96 -15.28
N PHE A 96 8.56 3.80 -14.62
CA PHE A 96 9.02 4.60 -13.49
C PHE A 96 9.50 3.77 -12.31
N CYS A 97 8.96 2.57 -12.14
CA CYS A 97 9.40 1.65 -11.09
C CYS A 97 10.66 0.84 -11.48
N ALA A 98 11.02 0.80 -12.77
CA ALA A 98 12.22 0.07 -13.22
C ALA A 98 13.48 0.73 -12.66
N GLY A 99 14.26 -0.03 -11.90
CA GLY A 99 15.47 0.49 -11.24
C GLY A 99 15.22 1.32 -9.96
N ASN A 100 13.97 1.61 -9.62
CA ASN A 100 13.60 2.34 -8.40
C ASN A 100 12.89 1.42 -7.40
N PRO A 101 13.22 1.51 -6.09
CA PRO A 101 12.55 0.71 -5.09
C PRO A 101 11.11 1.19 -4.88
N LEU A 102 10.21 0.23 -4.67
CA LEU A 102 8.79 0.46 -4.41
C LEU A 102 8.46 0.15 -2.96
N PHE A 103 7.82 1.09 -2.26
CA PHE A 103 7.37 0.89 -0.89
C PHE A 103 5.83 0.79 -0.86
N ILE A 104 5.32 -0.38 -0.49
CA ILE A 104 3.89 -0.63 -0.41
C ILE A 104 3.50 -0.78 1.05
N VAL A 105 2.51 0.00 1.49
CA VAL A 105 1.88 -0.11 2.81
C VAL A 105 0.47 -0.61 2.62
N ASP A 106 0.12 -1.69 3.27
CA ASP A 106 -1.23 -2.28 3.28
C ASP A 106 -1.87 -1.99 4.64
N ASP A 107 -2.71 -0.95 4.68
CA ASP A 107 -3.47 -0.62 5.88
C ASP A 107 -4.68 -1.54 6.00
N GLU A 108 -4.96 -1.98 7.22
CA GLU A 108 -5.98 -3.00 7.50
C GLU A 108 -5.79 -4.27 6.65
N ALA A 109 -4.56 -4.81 6.68
CA ALA A 109 -4.19 -5.99 5.91
C ALA A 109 -5.07 -7.23 6.20
N ASP A 110 -5.78 -7.23 7.31
CA ASP A 110 -6.72 -8.24 7.78
C ASP A 110 -8.19 -8.02 7.30
N ALA A 111 -8.50 -6.88 6.69
CA ALA A 111 -9.87 -6.54 6.28
C ALA A 111 -10.47 -7.47 5.21
N ALA A 112 -9.65 -8.28 4.54
CA ALA A 112 -10.11 -9.34 3.65
C ALA A 112 -10.43 -10.61 4.44
N SER A 113 -11.55 -10.62 5.19
CA SER A 113 -12.00 -11.82 5.93
C SER A 113 -12.33 -12.98 4.98
N PRO A 114 -11.82 -14.20 5.22
CA PRO A 114 -11.92 -15.34 4.31
C PRO A 114 -13.29 -16.04 4.30
N ASN A 115 -14.33 -15.45 4.87
CA ASN A 115 -15.56 -16.19 5.22
C ASN A 115 -16.57 -16.44 4.10
N THR A 116 -16.32 -16.02 2.84
CA THR A 116 -17.18 -16.41 1.71
C THR A 116 -16.35 -16.82 0.49
N LYS A 117 -16.87 -17.78 -0.31
CA LYS A 117 -16.20 -18.25 -1.54
C LYS A 117 -15.96 -17.12 -2.56
N VAL A 118 -16.80 -16.09 -2.56
CA VAL A 118 -16.64 -14.89 -3.40
C VAL A 118 -15.42 -14.10 -2.95
N ASN A 119 -15.28 -13.86 -1.65
CA ASN A 119 -14.13 -13.13 -1.09
C ASN A 119 -12.79 -13.84 -1.34
N GLN A 120 -12.75 -15.18 -1.40
CA GLN A 120 -11.51 -15.91 -1.69
C GLN A 120 -10.99 -15.67 -3.12
N LYS A 121 -11.89 -15.57 -4.11
CA LYS A 121 -11.51 -15.26 -5.50
C LYS A 121 -10.98 -13.84 -5.62
N ASP A 122 -11.61 -12.87 -4.96
CA ASP A 122 -11.21 -11.46 -4.99
C ASP A 122 -9.90 -11.27 -4.24
N VAL A 123 -9.71 -11.86 -3.07
CA VAL A 123 -8.43 -11.85 -2.35
C VAL A 123 -7.30 -12.45 -3.19
N SER A 124 -7.56 -13.57 -3.88
CA SER A 124 -6.59 -14.18 -4.79
C SER A 124 -6.23 -13.27 -5.98
N ALA A 125 -7.22 -12.56 -6.54
CA ALA A 125 -7.02 -11.61 -7.64
C ALA A 125 -6.23 -10.38 -7.18
N ILE A 126 -6.56 -9.82 -6.02
CA ILE A 126 -5.82 -8.72 -5.38
C ILE A 126 -4.36 -9.12 -5.16
N ASN A 127 -4.11 -10.25 -4.53
CA ASN A 127 -2.76 -10.74 -4.24
C ASN A 127 -1.94 -10.97 -5.51
N ARG A 128 -2.56 -11.52 -6.55
CA ARG A 128 -1.94 -11.71 -7.87
C ARG A 128 -1.53 -10.37 -8.48
N THR A 129 -2.42 -9.38 -8.43
CA THR A 129 -2.17 -8.04 -8.98
C THR A 129 -1.10 -7.31 -8.19
N LEU A 130 -1.11 -7.39 -6.86
CA LEU A 130 -0.06 -6.84 -6.00
C LEU A 130 1.30 -7.48 -6.27
N ASN A 131 1.36 -8.79 -6.46
CA ASN A 131 2.59 -9.46 -6.86
C ASN A 131 3.08 -9.00 -8.25
N ALA A 132 2.16 -8.73 -9.18
CA ALA A 132 2.52 -8.16 -10.47
C ALA A 132 3.04 -6.71 -10.33
N ILE A 133 2.44 -5.88 -9.48
CA ILE A 133 2.94 -4.52 -9.16
C ILE A 133 4.35 -4.60 -8.57
N LYS A 134 4.59 -5.46 -7.58
CA LYS A 134 5.92 -5.65 -6.98
C LYS A 134 7.00 -5.99 -8.01
N LYS A 135 6.65 -6.78 -9.03
CA LYS A 135 7.56 -7.17 -10.11
C LYS A 135 7.88 -6.05 -11.11
N THR A 136 7.17 -4.91 -11.08
CA THR A 136 7.51 -3.75 -11.91
C THR A 136 8.73 -2.99 -11.39
N SER A 137 9.14 -3.25 -10.16
CA SER A 137 10.28 -2.64 -9.49
C SER A 137 11.44 -3.62 -9.33
N SER A 138 12.66 -3.10 -9.32
CA SER A 138 13.87 -3.88 -9.02
C SER A 138 13.89 -4.43 -7.59
N SER A 139 13.30 -3.71 -6.64
CA SER A 139 13.13 -4.12 -5.25
C SER A 139 11.84 -3.55 -4.67
N SER A 140 11.22 -4.27 -3.77
CA SER A 140 10.00 -3.78 -3.12
C SER A 140 9.96 -4.16 -1.65
N ILE A 141 9.52 -3.20 -0.83
CA ILE A 141 9.12 -3.43 0.55
C ILE A 141 7.59 -3.52 0.59
N TYR A 142 7.07 -4.50 1.29
CA TYR A 142 5.65 -4.65 1.54
C TYR A 142 5.40 -4.68 3.04
N LEU A 143 4.82 -3.60 3.56
CA LEU A 143 4.50 -3.41 4.96
C LEU A 143 3.01 -3.67 5.19
N GLN A 144 2.69 -4.66 5.98
CA GLN A 144 1.32 -4.93 6.41
C GLN A 144 1.06 -4.28 7.76
N VAL A 145 -0.03 -3.53 7.86
CA VAL A 145 -0.48 -2.87 9.09
C VAL A 145 -1.83 -3.45 9.49
N THR A 146 -1.96 -3.86 10.74
CA THR A 146 -3.19 -4.48 11.24
C THR A 146 -3.42 -4.19 12.72
N GLY A 147 -4.68 -4.09 13.10
CA GLY A 147 -5.13 -4.10 14.49
C GLY A 147 -5.48 -5.50 15.01
N THR A 148 -5.57 -6.51 14.12
CA THR A 148 -5.96 -7.90 14.45
C THR A 148 -4.92 -8.90 13.96
N PRO A 149 -3.77 -9.02 14.65
CA PRO A 149 -2.63 -9.82 14.20
C PRO A 149 -2.95 -11.31 13.98
N GLN A 150 -3.92 -11.85 14.71
CA GLN A 150 -4.33 -13.27 14.58
C GLN A 150 -4.86 -13.57 13.16
N SER A 151 -5.70 -12.69 12.62
CA SER A 151 -6.25 -12.82 11.26
C SER A 151 -5.15 -12.80 10.21
N LEU A 152 -4.17 -11.92 10.37
CA LEU A 152 -3.05 -11.79 9.46
C LEU A 152 -2.15 -13.04 9.47
N LEU A 153 -1.84 -13.58 10.65
CA LEU A 153 -1.02 -14.79 10.78
C LEU A 153 -1.70 -16.02 10.16
N LEU A 154 -3.03 -16.10 10.21
CA LEU A 154 -3.78 -17.16 9.53
C LEU A 154 -3.75 -16.99 8.01
N GLN A 155 -3.89 -15.76 7.51
CA GLN A 155 -3.82 -15.46 6.08
C GLN A 155 -2.43 -15.74 5.49
N THR A 156 -1.36 -15.42 6.21
CA THR A 156 0.01 -15.66 5.74
C THR A 156 0.32 -17.15 5.57
N LYS A 157 -0.26 -18.02 6.39
CA LYS A 157 -0.15 -19.48 6.22
C LYS A 157 -0.80 -19.97 4.92
N ILE A 158 -1.93 -19.38 4.54
CA ILE A 158 -2.70 -19.76 3.33
C ILE A 158 -2.08 -19.14 2.07
N ALA A 159 -1.64 -17.88 2.14
CA ALA A 159 -1.13 -17.13 1.00
C ALA A 159 0.39 -17.32 0.74
N GLY A 160 1.11 -18.03 1.60
CA GLY A 160 2.56 -18.22 1.48
C GLY A 160 3.40 -16.96 1.72
N TRP A 161 2.80 -15.91 2.23
CA TRP A 161 3.48 -14.65 2.52
C TRP A 161 3.99 -14.65 3.97
N LYS A 162 5.19 -15.16 4.18
CA LYS A 162 5.82 -15.07 5.50
C LYS A 162 6.42 -13.69 5.70
N PRO A 163 6.05 -12.96 6.79
CA PRO A 163 6.74 -11.73 7.14
C PRO A 163 8.21 -12.03 7.49
N GLN A 164 9.12 -11.18 7.04
CA GLN A 164 10.54 -11.28 7.42
C GLN A 164 10.77 -10.80 8.86
N PHE A 165 9.94 -9.88 9.33
CA PHE A 165 9.91 -9.42 10.72
C PHE A 165 8.52 -8.98 11.10
N ILE A 166 8.26 -8.96 12.41
CA ILE A 166 7.01 -8.46 13.01
C ILE A 166 7.39 -7.44 14.05
N TYR A 167 6.80 -6.25 13.96
CA TYR A 167 6.93 -5.21 14.96
C TYR A 167 5.57 -4.91 15.58
N TYR A 168 5.53 -4.95 16.90
CA TYR A 168 4.35 -4.60 17.70
C TYR A 168 4.63 -3.30 18.45
N PHE A 169 3.72 -2.35 18.39
CA PHE A 169 3.75 -1.16 19.24
C PHE A 169 2.46 -1.06 20.06
N ALA A 170 2.61 -0.72 21.32
CA ALA A 170 1.53 -0.57 22.29
C ALA A 170 0.91 0.82 22.22
#